data_0add0b7073ba9a5ce3e51951c1418dd6
#
_entry.id   0add0b7073ba9a5ce3e51951c1418dd6
#
_cell.length_a   1.000
_cell.length_b   1.000
_cell.length_c   1.000
_cell.angle_alpha   90.00
_cell.angle_beta   90.00
_cell.angle_gamma   90.00
#
_symmetry.space_group_name_H-M   'P 1'
#
loop_
_entity.id
_entity.type
_entity.pdbx_description
1 polymer ?
#
loop_
_entity_poly.entity_id
_entity_poly.type
_entity_poly.pdbx_seq_one_letter_code
_entity_poly.pdbx_strand_id
1 'polypeptide(L)'
;AKRATVLDAYIGREGELVTGIVTQFDPRFNQTILDLQDAEAVIPAGERVPFERLERGNRVKALITEVREDAKGVPIIVSRSRAEFVQRMLELEVPELTDGTVELRAIAREPGSRTKIAVFSNDPNVDPKGACVGSRGNRVRQIVNELRGEKLDVVEWREDKVRFIKEALGPADIDEVEIDEDLKSARVVVKDSQLSLAIGKEGQNARLAAKLTGYKIDIEGLGDL
;
A
#
# COMPACT_ATOMS: atom_id res chain seq x y z
N ALA A 1 -36.28 -11.41 3.50
CA ALA A 1 -36.47 -9.98 3.78
C ALA A 1 -35.26 -9.37 4.50
N LYS A 2 -34.73 -9.99 5.58
CA LYS A 2 -33.56 -9.49 6.29
C LYS A 2 -32.31 -9.52 5.44
N ARG A 3 -32.11 -10.55 4.62
CA ARG A 3 -30.90 -10.70 3.78
C ARG A 3 -30.82 -9.64 2.70
N ALA A 4 -31.93 -9.33 2.02
CA ALA A 4 -31.96 -8.29 0.99
C ALA A 4 -31.67 -6.91 1.59
N THR A 5 -32.22 -6.59 2.76
CA THR A 5 -32.02 -5.31 3.44
C THR A 5 -30.56 -5.13 3.88
N VAL A 6 -29.91 -6.19 4.37
CA VAL A 6 -28.50 -6.16 4.80
C VAL A 6 -27.57 -5.95 3.60
N LEU A 7 -27.82 -6.66 2.48
CA LEU A 7 -27.04 -6.49 1.25
C LEU A 7 -27.20 -5.09 0.67
N ASP A 8 -28.40 -4.52 0.71
CA ASP A 8 -28.67 -3.17 0.25
C ASP A 8 -27.81 -2.14 0.98
N ALA A 9 -27.49 -2.40 2.26
CA ALA A 9 -26.63 -1.54 3.05
C ALA A 9 -25.16 -1.53 2.56
N TYR A 10 -24.73 -2.58 1.85
CA TYR A 10 -23.35 -2.69 1.32
C TYR A 10 -23.22 -2.33 -0.15
N ILE A 11 -24.32 -2.30 -0.89
CA ILE A 11 -24.31 -1.94 -2.32
C ILE A 11 -23.82 -0.50 -2.47
N GLY A 12 -22.85 -0.29 -3.37
CA GLY A 12 -22.25 1.02 -3.59
C GLY A 12 -21.13 1.39 -2.62
N ARG A 13 -20.76 0.48 -1.73
CA ARG A 13 -19.67 0.71 -0.77
C ARG A 13 -18.34 0.09 -1.20
N GLU A 14 -18.21 -0.31 -2.46
CA GLU A 14 -16.95 -0.77 -3.03
C GLU A 14 -15.89 0.30 -2.84
N GLY A 15 -14.71 -0.11 -2.39
CA GLY A 15 -13.61 0.81 -2.06
C GLY A 15 -13.59 1.27 -0.61
N GLU A 16 -14.58 0.92 0.19
CA GLU A 16 -14.59 1.23 1.62
C GLU A 16 -13.96 0.12 2.45
N LEU A 17 -13.43 0.49 3.61
CA LEU A 17 -12.91 -0.47 4.60
C LEU A 17 -14.04 -1.01 5.46
N VAL A 18 -13.95 -2.30 5.76
CA VAL A 18 -14.77 -2.96 6.79
C VAL A 18 -13.85 -3.65 7.78
N THR A 19 -14.34 -3.85 9.00
CA THR A 19 -13.67 -4.63 10.04
C THR A 19 -14.47 -5.89 10.27
N GLY A 20 -13.80 -7.03 10.28
CA GLY A 20 -14.46 -8.32 10.54
C GLY A 20 -13.63 -9.21 11.42
N ILE A 21 -14.25 -10.28 11.88
CA ILE A 21 -13.59 -11.31 12.68
C ILE A 21 -13.47 -12.56 11.82
N VAL A 22 -12.27 -13.12 11.75
CA VAL A 22 -12.02 -14.35 11.01
C VAL A 22 -12.78 -15.49 11.65
N THR A 23 -13.68 -16.14 10.90
CA THR A 23 -14.47 -17.27 11.37
C THR A 23 -13.95 -18.61 10.89
N GLN A 24 -13.45 -18.66 9.66
CA GLN A 24 -12.89 -19.89 9.12
C GLN A 24 -11.98 -19.62 7.93
N PHE A 25 -11.11 -20.57 7.66
CA PHE A 25 -10.32 -20.67 6.43
C PHE A 25 -10.80 -21.90 5.67
N ASP A 26 -11.13 -21.72 4.38
CA ASP A 26 -11.51 -22.81 3.51
C ASP A 26 -10.30 -23.25 2.66
N PRO A 27 -9.68 -24.40 2.97
CA PRO A 27 -8.49 -24.82 2.23
C PRO A 27 -8.77 -25.27 0.79
N ARG A 28 -10.02 -25.61 0.49
CA ARG A 28 -10.40 -26.04 -0.87
C ARG A 28 -10.26 -24.90 -1.88
N PHE A 29 -10.63 -23.70 -1.46
CA PHE A 29 -10.60 -22.50 -2.31
C PHE A 29 -9.53 -21.50 -1.88
N ASN A 30 -8.73 -21.82 -0.83
CA ASN A 30 -7.71 -20.95 -0.28
C ASN A 30 -8.28 -19.57 0.07
N GLN A 31 -9.43 -19.53 0.73
CA GLN A 31 -10.14 -18.30 1.06
C GLN A 31 -10.41 -18.19 2.55
N THR A 32 -10.51 -16.95 3.03
CA THR A 32 -10.79 -16.63 4.44
C THR A 32 -12.16 -16.00 4.56
N ILE A 33 -12.96 -16.45 5.51
CA ILE A 33 -14.30 -15.91 5.77
C ILE A 33 -14.23 -14.97 6.97
N LEU A 34 -14.85 -13.80 6.82
CA LEU A 34 -14.94 -12.77 7.87
C LEU A 34 -16.40 -12.58 8.28
N ASP A 35 -16.63 -12.46 9.58
CA ASP A 35 -17.91 -12.05 10.15
C ASP A 35 -17.91 -10.54 10.35
N LEU A 36 -18.80 -9.83 9.65
CA LEU A 36 -18.97 -8.38 9.76
C LEU A 36 -20.08 -8.00 10.75
N GLN A 37 -20.58 -8.95 11.55
CA GLN A 37 -21.70 -8.88 12.48
C GLN A 37 -23.06 -9.03 11.78
N ASP A 38 -23.35 -8.21 10.81
CA ASP A 38 -24.61 -8.21 10.06
C ASP A 38 -24.53 -8.96 8.73
N ALA A 39 -23.33 -9.33 8.30
CA ALA A 39 -23.10 -10.04 7.04
C ALA A 39 -21.78 -10.81 7.11
N GLU A 40 -21.57 -11.70 6.14
CA GLU A 40 -20.30 -12.37 5.96
C GLU A 40 -19.57 -11.81 4.73
N ALA A 41 -18.25 -11.76 4.81
CA ALA A 41 -17.39 -11.41 3.70
C ALA A 41 -16.36 -12.51 3.47
N VAL A 42 -15.84 -12.56 2.25
CA VAL A 42 -14.79 -13.52 1.90
C VAL A 42 -13.59 -12.79 1.32
N ILE A 43 -12.39 -13.22 1.76
CA ILE A 43 -11.12 -12.84 1.12
C ILE A 43 -10.77 -14.01 0.21
N PRO A 44 -11.00 -13.91 -1.12
CA PRO A 44 -10.66 -14.99 -2.03
C PRO A 44 -9.15 -15.14 -2.17
N ALA A 45 -8.72 -16.26 -2.74
CA ALA A 45 -7.30 -16.59 -2.87
C ALA A 45 -6.46 -15.46 -3.47
N GLY A 46 -6.94 -14.83 -4.54
CA GLY A 46 -6.23 -13.75 -5.24
C GLY A 46 -6.19 -12.43 -4.48
N GLU A 47 -6.97 -12.28 -3.42
CA GLU A 47 -7.03 -11.06 -2.62
C GLU A 47 -6.40 -11.23 -1.23
N ARG A 48 -5.79 -12.38 -0.99
CA ARG A 48 -5.04 -12.65 0.24
C ARG A 48 -3.63 -12.10 0.14
N VAL A 49 -3.09 -11.68 1.28
CA VAL A 49 -1.68 -11.29 1.37
C VAL A 49 -0.83 -12.57 1.42
N PRO A 50 0.21 -12.70 0.58
CA PRO A 50 1.07 -13.89 0.61
C PRO A 50 1.66 -14.12 2.00
N PHE A 51 1.60 -15.36 2.46
CA PHE A 51 2.15 -15.82 3.74
C PHE A 51 1.48 -15.21 4.98
N GLU A 52 0.45 -14.39 4.83
CA GLU A 52 -0.31 -13.88 5.96
C GLU A 52 -1.16 -14.99 6.56
N ARG A 53 -0.99 -15.23 7.87
CA ARG A 53 -1.78 -16.21 8.60
C ARG A 53 -2.85 -15.50 9.41
N LEU A 54 -4.08 -15.56 8.94
CA LEU A 54 -5.23 -15.06 9.67
C LEU A 54 -5.88 -16.21 10.40
N GLU A 55 -5.86 -16.14 11.73
CA GLU A 55 -6.41 -17.20 12.58
C GLU A 55 -7.84 -16.87 13.00
N ARG A 56 -8.63 -17.90 13.24
CA ARG A 56 -9.99 -17.76 13.76
C ARG A 56 -10.00 -16.88 15.02
N GLY A 57 -10.88 -15.91 15.03
CA GLY A 57 -10.99 -14.94 16.12
C GLY A 57 -10.19 -13.66 15.92
N ASN A 58 -9.27 -13.62 14.93
CA ASN A 58 -8.55 -12.38 14.63
C ASN A 58 -9.51 -11.31 14.11
N ARG A 59 -9.36 -10.09 14.61
CA ARG A 59 -10.05 -8.92 14.09
C ARG A 59 -9.19 -8.27 13.03
N VAL A 60 -9.70 -8.15 11.81
CA VAL A 60 -8.95 -7.61 10.69
C VAL A 60 -9.78 -6.62 9.88
N LYS A 61 -9.09 -5.68 9.24
CA LYS A 61 -9.70 -4.78 8.25
C LYS A 61 -9.55 -5.38 6.86
N ALA A 62 -10.46 -5.01 5.98
CA ALA A 62 -10.40 -5.40 4.58
C ALA A 62 -11.11 -4.36 3.71
N LEU A 63 -10.74 -4.32 2.44
CA LEU A 63 -11.32 -3.42 1.45
C LEU A 63 -12.44 -4.14 0.70
N ILE A 64 -13.63 -3.56 0.64
CA ILE A 64 -14.73 -4.11 -0.17
C ILE A 64 -14.38 -3.91 -1.64
N THR A 65 -14.31 -5.01 -2.39
CA THR A 65 -14.03 -4.97 -3.83
C THR A 65 -15.27 -5.19 -4.67
N GLU A 66 -16.21 -5.98 -4.16
CA GLU A 66 -17.42 -6.33 -4.90
C GLU A 66 -18.52 -6.74 -3.92
N VAL A 67 -19.75 -6.37 -4.25
CA VAL A 67 -20.95 -6.84 -3.54
C VAL A 67 -21.83 -7.53 -4.58
N ARG A 68 -22.08 -8.84 -4.37
CA ARG A 68 -22.88 -9.67 -5.31
C ARG A 68 -24.28 -9.83 -4.78
N GLU A 69 -25.24 -9.26 -5.50
CA GLU A 69 -26.67 -9.28 -5.09
C GLU A 69 -27.31 -10.66 -5.20
N ASP A 70 -26.91 -11.45 -6.18
CA ASP A 70 -27.50 -12.73 -6.54
C ASP A 70 -26.59 -13.93 -6.26
N ALA A 71 -25.55 -13.73 -5.44
CA ALA A 71 -24.56 -14.77 -5.22
C ALA A 71 -25.10 -15.95 -4.43
N LYS A 72 -24.77 -17.15 -4.90
CA LYS A 72 -24.83 -18.36 -4.09
C LYS A 72 -23.56 -18.37 -3.22
N GLY A 73 -23.73 -18.18 -1.90
CA GLY A 73 -22.63 -18.14 -0.97
C GLY A 73 -22.43 -16.76 -0.35
N VAL A 74 -21.17 -16.38 -0.10
CA VAL A 74 -20.84 -15.12 0.56
C VAL A 74 -20.91 -13.97 -0.43
N PRO A 75 -21.78 -12.97 -0.19
CA PRO A 75 -22.04 -11.93 -1.19
C PRO A 75 -21.03 -10.79 -1.20
N ILE A 76 -20.25 -10.60 -0.13
CA ILE A 76 -19.32 -9.48 0.01
C ILE A 76 -17.91 -9.99 -0.20
N ILE A 77 -17.23 -9.46 -1.22
CA ILE A 77 -15.86 -9.83 -1.55
C ILE A 77 -14.95 -8.71 -1.06
N VAL A 78 -13.90 -9.07 -0.32
CA VAL A 78 -12.97 -8.11 0.26
C VAL A 78 -11.53 -8.49 -0.05
N SER A 79 -10.64 -7.51 0.04
CA SER A 79 -9.21 -7.66 -0.24
C SER A 79 -8.36 -7.10 0.88
N ARG A 80 -7.22 -7.76 1.12
CA ARG A 80 -6.14 -7.24 1.95
C ARG A 80 -4.85 -7.02 1.14
N SER A 81 -4.85 -7.38 -0.14
CA SER A 81 -3.64 -7.34 -0.98
C SER A 81 -3.56 -6.15 -1.94
N ARG A 82 -4.65 -5.44 -2.16
CA ARG A 82 -4.66 -4.30 -3.09
C ARG A 82 -3.98 -3.07 -2.52
N ALA A 83 -3.37 -2.27 -3.40
CA ALA A 83 -2.78 -0.99 -3.02
C ALA A 83 -3.82 -0.05 -2.39
N GLU A 84 -5.06 -0.07 -2.89
CA GLU A 84 -6.17 0.72 -2.36
C GLU A 84 -6.47 0.42 -0.88
N PHE A 85 -6.22 -0.81 -0.44
CA PHE A 85 -6.37 -1.18 0.97
C PHE A 85 -5.47 -0.32 1.87
N VAL A 86 -4.20 -0.18 1.48
CA VAL A 86 -3.26 0.68 2.20
C VAL A 86 -3.68 2.15 2.10
N GLN A 87 -4.12 2.59 0.92
CA GLN A 87 -4.59 3.96 0.71
C GLN A 87 -5.75 4.30 1.65
N ARG A 88 -6.74 3.42 1.78
CA ARG A 88 -7.88 3.65 2.66
C ARG A 88 -7.49 3.67 4.13
N MET A 89 -6.54 2.83 4.52
CA MET A 89 -6.03 2.86 5.89
C MET A 89 -5.28 4.16 6.19
N LEU A 90 -4.52 4.68 5.23
CA LEU A 90 -3.86 5.98 5.36
C LEU A 90 -4.88 7.10 5.56
N GLU A 91 -5.96 7.11 4.77
CA GLU A 91 -7.01 8.11 4.89
C GLU A 91 -7.69 8.06 6.27
N LEU A 92 -7.82 6.87 6.84
CA LEU A 92 -8.40 6.68 8.17
C LEU A 92 -7.48 7.25 9.27
N GLU A 93 -6.17 7.07 9.14
CA GLU A 93 -5.19 7.47 10.16
C GLU A 93 -4.69 8.91 10.00
N VAL A 94 -4.78 9.49 8.80
CA VAL A 94 -4.19 10.79 8.45
C VAL A 94 -5.29 11.76 8.03
N PRO A 95 -5.80 12.60 8.95
CA PRO A 95 -6.86 13.57 8.63
C PRO A 95 -6.50 14.54 7.50
N GLU A 96 -5.22 14.89 7.37
CA GLU A 96 -4.73 15.79 6.31
C GLU A 96 -4.93 15.20 4.91
N LEU A 97 -4.99 13.86 4.77
CA LEU A 97 -5.34 13.22 3.50
C LEU A 97 -6.83 13.35 3.17
N THR A 98 -7.67 13.33 4.20
CA THR A 98 -9.12 13.43 4.03
C THR A 98 -9.53 14.86 3.74
N ASP A 99 -8.89 15.86 4.36
CA ASP A 99 -9.25 17.27 4.16
C ASP A 99 -8.58 17.92 2.94
N GLY A 100 -7.70 17.20 2.25
CA GLY A 100 -7.04 17.66 1.05
C GLY A 100 -5.77 18.48 1.27
N THR A 101 -5.35 18.72 2.51
CA THR A 101 -4.09 19.41 2.80
C THR A 101 -2.90 18.62 2.25
N VAL A 102 -2.91 17.31 2.45
CA VAL A 102 -1.92 16.38 1.92
C VAL A 102 -2.59 15.46 0.90
N GLU A 103 -1.90 15.18 -0.19
CA GLU A 103 -2.37 14.28 -1.24
C GLU A 103 -1.47 13.05 -1.34
N LEU A 104 -2.08 11.89 -1.47
CA LEU A 104 -1.37 10.67 -1.88
C LEU A 104 -1.30 10.66 -3.40
N ARG A 105 -0.13 10.88 -3.96
CA ARG A 105 0.05 10.99 -5.41
C ARG A 105 0.46 9.72 -6.11
N ALA A 106 1.09 8.81 -5.38
CA ALA A 106 1.45 7.51 -5.94
C ALA A 106 1.59 6.49 -4.83
N ILE A 107 1.38 5.23 -5.17
CA ILE A 107 1.55 4.09 -4.28
C ILE A 107 2.06 2.89 -5.06
N ALA A 108 3.03 2.19 -4.50
CA ALA A 108 3.54 0.94 -5.04
C ALA A 108 3.62 -0.06 -3.91
N ARG A 109 2.97 -1.20 -4.07
CA ARG A 109 2.84 -2.21 -3.01
C ARG A 109 3.29 -3.59 -3.48
N GLU A 110 4.09 -4.24 -2.65
CA GLU A 110 4.32 -5.68 -2.69
C GLU A 110 3.69 -6.26 -1.41
N PRO A 111 2.48 -6.83 -1.52
CA PRO A 111 1.71 -7.24 -0.35
C PRO A 111 2.47 -8.21 0.54
N GLY A 112 2.42 -7.97 1.84
CA GLY A 112 3.11 -8.79 2.84
C GLY A 112 4.57 -8.44 3.03
N SER A 113 5.14 -7.59 2.18
CA SER A 113 6.56 -7.23 2.21
C SER A 113 6.78 -5.74 2.45
N ARG A 114 6.47 -4.92 1.47
CA ARG A 114 6.74 -3.47 1.56
C ARG A 114 5.82 -2.67 0.64
N THR A 115 5.45 -1.49 1.11
CA THR A 115 4.74 -0.47 0.31
C THR A 115 5.52 0.83 0.37
N LYS A 116 5.63 1.52 -0.77
CA LYS A 116 6.10 2.90 -0.84
C LYS A 116 4.96 3.81 -1.26
N ILE A 117 4.82 4.93 -0.56
CA ILE A 117 3.83 5.96 -0.90
C ILE A 117 4.53 7.28 -1.19
N ALA A 118 3.99 8.04 -2.15
CA ALA A 118 4.49 9.38 -2.47
C ALA A 118 3.40 10.40 -2.10
N VAL A 119 3.75 11.33 -1.24
CA VAL A 119 2.83 12.31 -0.67
C VAL A 119 3.26 13.74 -0.98
N PHE A 120 2.29 14.62 -1.13
CA PHE A 120 2.49 16.02 -1.48
C PHE A 120 1.62 16.90 -0.58
N SER A 121 2.14 18.07 -0.18
CA SER A 121 1.35 19.03 0.60
C SER A 121 0.93 20.22 -0.27
N ASN A 122 -0.34 20.59 -0.19
CA ASN A 122 -0.89 21.78 -0.81
C ASN A 122 -0.65 23.02 0.06
N ASP A 123 -0.24 22.82 1.32
CA ASP A 123 0.08 23.89 2.27
C ASP A 123 1.59 23.89 2.52
N PRO A 124 2.31 24.98 2.17
CA PRO A 124 3.77 25.04 2.36
C PRO A 124 4.19 24.96 3.84
N ASN A 125 3.29 25.17 4.77
CA ASN A 125 3.57 25.06 6.20
C ASN A 125 3.36 23.65 6.77
N VAL A 126 2.87 22.73 5.95
CA VAL A 126 2.62 21.35 6.36
C VAL A 126 3.64 20.41 5.69
N ASP A 127 4.38 19.66 6.49
CA ASP A 127 5.29 18.61 6.02
C ASP A 127 4.45 17.38 5.66
N PRO A 128 4.38 16.98 4.39
CA PRO A 128 3.54 15.85 4.00
C PRO A 128 4.01 14.52 4.57
N LYS A 129 5.32 14.31 4.66
CA LYS A 129 5.87 13.07 5.26
C LYS A 129 5.58 13.03 6.76
N GLY A 130 5.83 14.14 7.46
CA GLY A 130 5.56 14.24 8.89
C GLY A 130 4.10 14.00 9.21
N ALA A 131 3.19 14.52 8.40
CA ALA A 131 1.75 14.30 8.59
C ALA A 131 1.37 12.82 8.48
N CYS A 132 1.95 12.10 7.53
CA CYS A 132 1.66 10.66 7.34
C CYS A 132 2.33 9.78 8.37
N VAL A 133 3.55 10.11 8.77
CA VAL A 133 4.31 9.34 9.78
C VAL A 133 3.70 9.53 11.17
N GLY A 134 3.31 10.76 11.49
CA GLY A 134 2.73 11.11 12.78
C GLY A 134 3.78 11.29 13.87
N SER A 135 3.34 11.76 15.03
CA SER A 135 4.21 11.98 16.18
C SER A 135 4.87 10.66 16.61
N ARG A 136 6.20 10.63 16.60
CA ARG A 136 6.99 9.43 16.95
C ARG A 136 6.63 8.20 16.13
N GLY A 137 6.16 8.41 14.89
CA GLY A 137 5.78 7.32 13.98
C GLY A 137 4.47 6.64 14.33
N ASN A 138 3.60 7.25 15.14
CA ASN A 138 2.39 6.59 15.62
C ASN A 138 1.38 6.25 14.52
N ARG A 139 1.24 7.10 13.50
CA ARG A 139 0.29 6.85 12.39
C ARG A 139 0.75 5.70 11.50
N VAL A 140 2.02 5.73 11.08
CA VAL A 140 2.62 4.64 10.29
C VAL A 140 2.59 3.33 11.08
N ARG A 141 2.87 3.38 12.38
CA ARG A 141 2.86 2.18 13.22
C ARG A 141 1.48 1.51 13.24
N GLN A 142 0.40 2.28 13.31
CA GLN A 142 -0.96 1.73 13.27
C GLN A 142 -1.21 0.96 11.96
N ILE A 143 -0.74 1.51 10.85
CA ILE A 143 -0.90 0.87 9.54
C ILE A 143 -0.05 -0.39 9.44
N VAL A 144 1.22 -0.31 9.84
CA VAL A 144 2.14 -1.46 9.83
C VAL A 144 1.62 -2.59 10.73
N ASN A 145 1.03 -2.26 11.88
CA ASN A 145 0.43 -3.25 12.77
C ASN A 145 -0.75 -3.95 12.09
N GLU A 146 -1.64 -3.22 11.42
CA GLU A 146 -2.76 -3.83 10.69
C GLU A 146 -2.25 -4.69 9.53
N LEU A 147 -1.20 -4.26 8.85
CA LEU A 147 -0.55 -5.00 7.76
C LEU A 147 0.30 -6.18 8.26
N ARG A 148 0.38 -6.36 9.58
CA ARG A 148 1.05 -7.48 10.25
C ARG A 148 2.54 -7.59 9.90
N GLY A 149 3.21 -6.44 9.84
CA GLY A 149 4.64 -6.35 9.66
C GLY A 149 5.11 -5.96 8.25
N GLU A 150 4.20 -5.76 7.31
CA GLU A 150 4.56 -5.19 6.01
C GLU A 150 5.12 -3.78 6.23
N LYS A 151 6.28 -3.48 5.65
CA LYS A 151 6.94 -2.20 5.84
C LYS A 151 6.30 -1.10 4.98
N LEU A 152 6.30 0.12 5.49
CA LEU A 152 5.72 1.27 4.80
C LEU A 152 6.75 2.39 4.74
N ASP A 153 7.18 2.76 3.52
CA ASP A 153 8.08 3.87 3.28
C ASP A 153 7.28 5.09 2.78
N VAL A 154 7.45 6.22 3.45
CA VAL A 154 6.79 7.47 3.07
C VAL A 154 7.81 8.35 2.34
N VAL A 155 7.52 8.68 1.09
CA VAL A 155 8.38 9.46 0.20
C VAL A 155 7.64 10.76 -0.13
N GLU A 156 8.36 11.89 -0.16
CA GLU A 156 7.77 13.13 -0.63
C GLU A 156 7.73 13.14 -2.15
N TRP A 157 6.54 13.35 -2.72
CA TRP A 157 6.38 13.54 -4.16
C TRP A 157 7.06 14.85 -4.58
N ARG A 158 7.86 14.80 -5.62
CA ARG A 158 8.57 15.98 -6.16
C ARG A 158 8.26 16.14 -7.63
N GLU A 159 8.05 17.38 -8.05
CA GLU A 159 7.91 17.71 -9.47
C GLU A 159 9.25 17.48 -10.20
N ASP A 160 10.36 17.85 -9.58
CA ASP A 160 11.70 17.54 -10.05
C ASP A 160 11.93 16.02 -9.95
N LYS A 161 12.02 15.36 -11.10
CA LYS A 161 12.08 13.90 -11.16
C LYS A 161 13.41 13.33 -10.66
N VAL A 162 14.50 14.08 -10.78
CA VAL A 162 15.80 13.67 -10.19
C VAL A 162 15.63 13.56 -8.67
N ARG A 163 15.06 14.57 -8.04
CA ARG A 163 14.83 14.57 -6.59
C ARG A 163 13.84 13.49 -6.19
N PHE A 164 12.78 13.31 -6.97
CA PHE A 164 11.76 12.30 -6.68
C PHE A 164 12.35 10.89 -6.71
N ILE A 165 13.14 10.57 -7.73
CA ILE A 165 13.81 9.26 -7.84
C ILE A 165 14.78 9.05 -6.69
N LYS A 166 15.57 10.06 -6.34
CA LYS A 166 16.49 9.98 -5.19
C LYS A 166 15.74 9.64 -3.90
N GLU A 167 14.64 10.31 -3.64
CA GLU A 167 13.83 10.04 -2.43
C GLU A 167 13.15 8.68 -2.48
N ALA A 168 12.65 8.28 -3.65
CA ALA A 168 12.00 6.98 -3.83
C ALA A 168 12.93 5.81 -3.57
N LEU A 169 14.22 5.97 -3.79
CA LEU A 169 15.24 4.95 -3.53
C LEU A 169 15.75 4.95 -2.09
N GLY A 170 15.24 5.86 -1.25
CA GLY A 170 15.56 5.84 0.17
C GLY A 170 15.32 4.48 0.81
N PRO A 171 16.09 4.14 1.86
CA PRO A 171 17.05 4.98 2.59
C PRO A 171 18.47 5.06 1.98
N ALA A 172 18.69 4.53 0.77
CA ALA A 172 19.98 4.60 0.12
C ALA A 172 20.35 6.03 -0.26
N ASP A 173 21.63 6.37 -0.14
CA ASP A 173 22.18 7.64 -0.61
C ASP A 173 22.50 7.52 -2.09
N ILE A 174 22.01 8.47 -2.87
CA ILE A 174 22.16 8.48 -4.33
C ILE A 174 23.08 9.63 -4.72
N ASP A 175 24.15 9.33 -5.49
CA ASP A 175 25.08 10.37 -5.92
C ASP A 175 24.59 11.12 -7.17
N GLU A 176 24.06 10.40 -8.16
CA GLU A 176 23.68 10.99 -9.43
C GLU A 176 22.47 10.28 -10.05
N VAL A 177 21.61 11.06 -10.71
CA VAL A 177 20.50 10.54 -11.49
C VAL A 177 20.47 11.26 -12.83
N GLU A 178 20.55 10.51 -13.92
CA GLU A 178 20.37 11.00 -15.29
C GLU A 178 19.05 10.48 -15.83
N ILE A 179 18.20 11.37 -16.31
CA ILE A 179 16.87 11.04 -16.80
C ILE A 179 16.79 11.18 -18.31
N ASP A 180 16.20 10.18 -18.95
CA ASP A 180 15.72 10.24 -20.33
C ASP A 180 14.20 10.33 -20.30
N GLU A 181 13.67 11.53 -20.53
CA GLU A 181 12.23 11.78 -20.48
C GLU A 181 11.46 11.07 -21.60
N ASP A 182 12.06 10.90 -22.75
CA ASP A 182 11.39 10.25 -23.89
C ASP A 182 11.16 8.77 -23.62
N LEU A 183 12.14 8.11 -23.01
CA LEU A 183 12.06 6.69 -22.65
C LEU A 183 11.50 6.45 -21.26
N LYS A 184 11.26 7.50 -20.48
CA LYS A 184 10.89 7.39 -19.08
C LYS A 184 11.82 6.45 -18.32
N SER A 185 13.13 6.68 -18.47
CA SER A 185 14.15 5.89 -17.82
C SER A 185 15.12 6.78 -17.04
N ALA A 186 15.73 6.20 -16.03
CA ALA A 186 16.72 6.87 -15.18
C ALA A 186 17.92 5.97 -14.97
N ARG A 187 19.10 6.54 -15.16
CA ARG A 187 20.37 5.93 -14.79
C ARG A 187 20.78 6.50 -13.44
N VAL A 188 20.96 5.64 -12.47
CA VAL A 188 21.23 6.01 -11.09
C VAL A 188 22.61 5.52 -10.69
N VAL A 189 23.45 6.42 -10.16
CA VAL A 189 24.80 6.09 -9.72
C VAL A 189 24.88 6.26 -8.21
N VAL A 190 25.41 5.24 -7.54
CA VAL A 190 25.59 5.21 -6.10
C VAL A 190 27.00 4.79 -5.73
N LYS A 191 27.44 5.12 -4.52
CA LYS A 191 28.67 4.55 -3.99
C LYS A 191 28.51 3.05 -3.85
N ASP A 192 29.58 2.29 -4.04
CA ASP A 192 29.54 0.83 -3.94
C ASP A 192 28.96 0.36 -2.61
N SER A 193 29.24 1.08 -1.52
CA SER A 193 28.69 0.80 -0.20
C SER A 193 27.17 0.95 -0.10
N GLN A 194 26.54 1.69 -1.03
CA GLN A 194 25.10 1.94 -1.06
C GLN A 194 24.36 1.07 -2.09
N LEU A 195 25.09 0.36 -2.92
CA LEU A 195 24.52 -0.37 -4.06
C LEU A 195 23.48 -1.41 -3.62
N SER A 196 23.84 -2.27 -2.66
CA SER A 196 22.91 -3.29 -2.15
C SER A 196 21.65 -2.69 -1.53
N LEU A 197 21.81 -1.56 -0.82
CA LEU A 197 20.67 -0.87 -0.19
C LEU A 197 19.75 -0.24 -1.23
N ALA A 198 20.32 0.37 -2.26
CA ALA A 198 19.56 1.02 -3.34
C ALA A 198 18.75 0.00 -4.14
N ILE A 199 19.36 -1.13 -4.48
CA ILE A 199 18.68 -2.22 -5.20
C ILE A 199 17.66 -2.92 -4.29
N GLY A 200 18.06 -3.19 -3.06
CA GLY A 200 17.25 -3.91 -2.08
C GLY A 200 17.29 -5.43 -2.29
N LYS A 201 16.76 -6.14 -1.29
CA LYS A 201 16.68 -7.60 -1.33
C LYS A 201 15.81 -8.02 -2.53
N GLU A 202 16.36 -8.88 -3.39
CA GLU A 202 15.68 -9.37 -4.61
C GLU A 202 15.22 -8.23 -5.53
N GLY A 203 15.91 -7.07 -5.47
CA GLY A 203 15.57 -5.93 -6.30
C GLY A 203 14.36 -5.13 -5.85
N GLN A 204 13.83 -5.39 -4.67
CA GLN A 204 12.57 -4.81 -4.21
C GLN A 204 12.59 -3.28 -4.11
N ASN A 205 13.65 -2.70 -3.57
CA ASN A 205 13.71 -1.25 -3.40
C ASN A 205 13.67 -0.53 -4.75
N ALA A 206 14.49 -1.00 -5.71
CA ALA A 206 14.50 -0.46 -7.06
C ALA A 206 13.18 -0.67 -7.78
N ARG A 207 12.59 -1.85 -7.65
CA ARG A 207 11.33 -2.20 -8.31
C ARG A 207 10.16 -1.35 -7.79
N LEU A 208 10.05 -1.16 -6.48
CA LEU A 208 9.02 -0.31 -5.90
C LEU A 208 9.23 1.16 -6.27
N ALA A 209 10.48 1.64 -6.26
CA ALA A 209 10.79 3.00 -6.68
C ALA A 209 10.42 3.24 -8.14
N ALA A 210 10.68 2.27 -9.02
CA ALA A 210 10.31 2.35 -10.43
C ALA A 210 8.79 2.47 -10.60
N LYS A 211 8.02 1.64 -9.90
CA LYS A 211 6.55 1.69 -9.94
C LYS A 211 6.02 3.00 -9.38
N LEU A 212 6.59 3.45 -8.27
CA LEU A 212 6.16 4.67 -7.59
C LEU A 212 6.36 5.91 -8.46
N THR A 213 7.51 6.00 -9.14
CA THR A 213 7.89 7.19 -9.91
C THR A 213 7.45 7.13 -11.37
N GLY A 214 7.18 5.94 -11.89
CA GLY A 214 6.85 5.75 -13.30
C GLY A 214 8.06 5.72 -14.22
N TYR A 215 9.27 5.61 -13.68
CA TYR A 215 10.51 5.54 -14.45
C TYR A 215 11.11 4.15 -14.34
N LYS A 216 11.67 3.67 -15.47
CA LYS A 216 12.55 2.50 -15.44
C LYS A 216 13.86 2.95 -14.77
N ILE A 217 14.30 2.25 -13.75
CA ILE A 217 15.48 2.63 -12.95
C ILE A 217 16.58 1.58 -13.12
N ASP A 218 17.73 2.03 -13.60
CA ASP A 218 18.95 1.22 -13.71
C ASP A 218 19.98 1.78 -12.72
N ILE A 219 20.41 0.95 -11.77
CA ILE A 219 21.31 1.35 -10.68
C ILE A 219 22.68 0.72 -10.91
N GLU A 220 23.74 1.56 -10.83
CA GLU A 220 25.11 1.09 -10.93
C GLU A 220 25.97 1.75 -9.85
N GLY A 221 27.01 1.04 -9.42
CA GLY A 221 27.97 1.55 -8.47
C GLY A 221 29.04 2.40 -9.17
N LEU A 222 29.69 3.29 -8.41
CA LEU A 222 30.80 4.13 -8.93
C LEU A 222 31.92 3.27 -9.48
N GLY A 223 32.17 2.10 -8.92
CA GLY A 223 33.21 1.18 -9.38
C GLY A 223 32.91 0.53 -10.73
N ASP A 224 31.68 0.64 -11.23
CA ASP A 224 31.27 0.08 -12.53
C ASP A 224 31.42 1.07 -13.69
N LEU A 225 31.94 2.28 -13.44
CA LEU A 225 32.07 3.35 -14.44
C LEU A 225 33.42 3.31 -15.16
#